data_ab8c6e1eb06037a5b7d62ee3fdc8f4ba
#
_entry.id   ab8c6e1eb06037a5b7d62ee3fdc8f4ba
#
_cell.length_a   1.000
_cell.length_b   1.000
_cell.length_c   1.000
_cell.angle_alpha   90.00
_cell.angle_beta   90.00
_cell.angle_gamma   90.00
#
_symmetry.space_group_name_H-M   'P 1'
#
loop_
_entity.id
_entity.type
_entity.pdbx_description
1 polymer ?
#
loop_
_entity_poly.entity_id
_entity_poly.type
_entity_poly.pdbx_seq_one_letter_code
_entity_poly.pdbx_strand_id
1 'polypeptide(L)'
;MGLFDKLFGGGKKKVPKETAETRGVHMPDLNIPVDEKFTIHFKTNGGKFIYCDSFQEISEALQNIVKENDWKNHPFFVLNPMLEERFSKEKVTFTNKAKESEVFFTTCEHLIAQNGSILVCSNQLMEKKLNELPDNIIVFATTSQLVESIGEGLKKIKKKYGHSIPANITTLKHFRATNENSNDFLTYGSSSKNLYLLLLEDL
;
A
#
# COMPACT_ATOMS: atom_id res chain seq x y z
N MET A 1 16.49 -14.64 -10.72
CA MET A 1 16.10 -13.54 -11.65
C MET A 1 14.63 -13.29 -11.41
N GLY A 2 14.33 -12.25 -10.64
CA GLY A 2 12.98 -11.91 -10.21
C GLY A 2 12.12 -11.40 -11.37
N LEU A 3 10.82 -11.63 -11.27
CA LEU A 3 9.80 -11.26 -12.26
C LEU A 3 9.77 -9.74 -12.52
N PHE A 4 10.21 -8.95 -11.57
CA PHE A 4 10.21 -7.49 -11.58
C PHE A 4 11.31 -6.84 -12.43
N ASP A 5 12.42 -7.53 -12.72
CA ASP A 5 13.45 -7.04 -13.67
C ASP A 5 12.89 -6.78 -15.06
N LYS A 6 11.79 -7.44 -15.43
CA LYS A 6 11.09 -7.23 -16.71
C LYS A 6 10.18 -6.02 -16.74
N LEU A 7 9.74 -5.53 -15.59
CA LEU A 7 8.80 -4.39 -15.48
C LEU A 7 9.50 -3.04 -15.35
N PHE A 8 10.74 -3.00 -14.83
CA PHE A 8 11.45 -1.75 -14.53
C PHE A 8 12.83 -1.63 -15.17
N GLY A 9 13.36 -2.72 -15.76
CA GLY A 9 14.63 -2.71 -16.50
C GLY A 9 14.50 -1.90 -17.79
N GLY A 10 15.18 -0.75 -17.85
CA GLY A 10 15.17 0.19 -18.98
C GLY A 10 15.73 -0.39 -20.27
N GLY A 11 14.91 -1.03 -21.05
CA GLY A 11 15.15 -1.41 -22.43
C GLY A 11 13.96 -1.00 -23.29
N LYS A 12 14.15 0.02 -24.15
CA LYS A 12 13.17 0.46 -25.15
C LYS A 12 12.77 -0.70 -26.06
N LYS A 13 11.77 -1.50 -25.68
CA LYS A 13 10.99 -2.32 -26.60
C LYS A 13 9.57 -1.78 -26.59
N LYS A 14 9.14 -1.28 -27.76
CA LYS A 14 7.76 -0.89 -28.03
C LYS A 14 6.84 -2.06 -27.67
N VAL A 15 6.12 -1.95 -26.55
CA VAL A 15 4.99 -2.82 -26.25
C VAL A 15 3.88 -2.42 -27.23
N PRO A 16 3.29 -3.35 -28.00
CA PRO A 16 2.11 -3.04 -28.79
C PRO A 16 1.01 -2.61 -27.80
N LYS A 17 0.40 -1.46 -28.02
CA LYS A 17 -0.85 -1.07 -27.38
C LYS A 17 -1.96 -1.98 -27.92
N GLU A 18 -2.14 -3.13 -27.35
CA GLU A 18 -3.41 -3.83 -27.46
C GLU A 18 -4.40 -3.19 -26.48
N THR A 19 -5.20 -2.31 -27.04
CA THR A 19 -6.35 -1.72 -26.36
C THR A 19 -7.34 -2.83 -26.01
N ALA A 20 -7.97 -2.73 -24.83
CA ALA A 20 -8.98 -3.67 -24.31
C ALA A 20 -10.19 -3.90 -25.24
N GLU A 21 -10.27 -3.19 -26.35
CA GLU A 21 -11.40 -3.23 -27.33
C GLU A 21 -11.33 -4.38 -28.35
N THR A 22 -10.24 -5.17 -28.40
CA THR A 22 -10.08 -6.24 -29.41
C THR A 22 -10.30 -7.66 -28.85
N ARG A 23 -10.70 -7.80 -27.59
CA ARG A 23 -10.97 -9.13 -27.04
C ARG A 23 -12.39 -9.59 -27.34
N GLY A 24 -12.51 -10.71 -28.06
CA GLY A 24 -13.80 -11.37 -28.27
C GLY A 24 -14.37 -11.91 -26.97
N VAL A 25 -15.70 -11.90 -26.82
CA VAL A 25 -16.50 -12.31 -25.64
C VAL A 25 -16.19 -13.74 -25.16
N HIS A 26 -15.47 -14.56 -25.92
CA HIS A 26 -15.13 -15.96 -25.64
C HIS A 26 -13.63 -16.21 -25.38
N MET A 27 -12.80 -15.16 -25.26
CA MET A 27 -11.39 -15.36 -24.87
C MET A 27 -11.29 -15.60 -23.35
N PRO A 28 -10.54 -16.64 -22.90
CA PRO A 28 -10.32 -16.87 -21.49
C PRO A 28 -9.63 -15.64 -20.86
N ASP A 29 -9.99 -15.34 -19.62
CA ASP A 29 -9.36 -14.27 -18.86
C ASP A 29 -7.84 -14.46 -18.83
N LEU A 30 -7.09 -13.37 -19.01
CA LEU A 30 -5.63 -13.40 -18.77
C LEU A 30 -5.41 -13.76 -17.32
N ASN A 31 -4.75 -14.87 -17.09
CA ASN A 31 -4.33 -15.27 -15.75
C ASN A 31 -3.12 -14.40 -15.35
N ILE A 32 -3.41 -13.15 -14.94
CA ILE A 32 -2.40 -12.20 -14.50
C ILE A 32 -1.95 -12.63 -13.09
N PRO A 33 -0.64 -12.74 -12.80
CA PRO A 33 -0.13 -13.02 -11.47
C PRO A 33 -0.68 -12.05 -10.41
N VAL A 34 -0.84 -12.53 -9.17
CA VAL A 34 -1.49 -11.79 -8.08
C VAL A 34 -0.77 -10.47 -7.77
N ASP A 35 0.55 -10.47 -7.81
CA ASP A 35 1.42 -9.32 -7.59
C ASP A 35 1.28 -8.25 -8.69
N GLU A 36 1.28 -8.68 -9.95
CA GLU A 36 1.09 -7.80 -11.09
C GLU A 36 -0.33 -7.20 -11.09
N LYS A 37 -1.34 -8.02 -10.84
CA LYS A 37 -2.75 -7.60 -10.73
C LYS A 37 -2.93 -6.58 -9.60
N PHE A 38 -2.34 -6.83 -8.42
CA PHE A 38 -2.35 -5.88 -7.31
C PHE A 38 -1.74 -4.55 -7.74
N THR A 39 -0.54 -4.57 -8.31
CA THR A 39 0.19 -3.36 -8.69
C THR A 39 -0.58 -2.49 -9.68
N ILE A 40 -1.22 -3.12 -10.69
CA ILE A 40 -2.05 -2.42 -11.68
C ILE A 40 -3.22 -1.71 -10.98
N HIS A 41 -4.00 -2.44 -10.18
CA HIS A 41 -5.17 -1.87 -9.51
C HIS A 41 -4.80 -0.84 -8.45
N PHE A 42 -3.72 -1.07 -7.69
CA PHE A 42 -3.25 -0.15 -6.65
C PHE A 42 -2.83 1.21 -7.24
N LYS A 43 -2.08 1.20 -8.35
CA LYS A 43 -1.70 2.41 -9.07
C LYS A 43 -2.92 3.11 -9.71
N THR A 44 -3.87 2.35 -10.24
CA THR A 44 -5.14 2.89 -10.76
C THR A 44 -5.94 3.59 -9.66
N ASN A 45 -5.89 3.10 -8.41
CA ASN A 45 -6.51 3.74 -7.25
C ASN A 45 -5.73 4.98 -6.75
N GLY A 46 -4.63 5.38 -7.40
CA GLY A 46 -3.80 6.53 -7.02
C GLY A 46 -2.71 6.23 -5.98
N GLY A 47 -2.49 4.97 -5.63
CA GLY A 47 -1.43 4.55 -4.71
C GLY A 47 -0.03 4.64 -5.32
N LYS A 48 0.94 5.06 -4.53
CA LYS A 48 2.37 5.11 -4.90
C LYS A 48 3.04 3.82 -4.42
N PHE A 49 3.54 3.03 -5.36
CA PHE A 49 4.07 1.69 -5.12
C PHE A 49 5.60 1.66 -5.28
N ILE A 50 6.30 1.15 -4.29
CA ILE A 50 7.75 0.95 -4.29
C ILE A 50 8.03 -0.48 -3.85
N TYR A 51 8.63 -1.25 -4.75
CA TYR A 51 9.07 -2.62 -4.50
C TYR A 51 10.55 -2.64 -4.18
N CYS A 52 10.94 -3.44 -3.21
CA CYS A 52 12.30 -3.58 -2.73
C CYS A 52 12.65 -5.05 -2.49
N ASP A 53 13.83 -5.47 -2.97
CA ASP A 53 14.36 -6.83 -2.79
C ASP A 53 15.02 -7.02 -1.41
N SER A 54 15.32 -5.92 -0.72
CA SER A 54 16.01 -5.95 0.57
C SER A 54 15.50 -4.87 1.52
N PHE A 55 15.73 -5.09 2.82
CA PHE A 55 15.41 -4.09 3.83
C PHE A 55 16.27 -2.82 3.69
N GLN A 56 17.48 -2.93 3.13
CA GLN A 56 18.30 -1.77 2.82
C GLN A 56 17.61 -0.87 1.79
N GLU A 57 17.05 -1.46 0.73
CA GLU A 57 16.30 -0.70 -0.28
C GLU A 57 15.04 -0.07 0.31
N ILE A 58 14.35 -0.74 1.24
CA ILE A 58 13.24 -0.15 2.01
C ILE A 58 13.70 1.11 2.76
N SER A 59 14.86 1.03 3.43
CA SER A 59 15.43 2.17 4.15
C SER A 59 15.75 3.34 3.20
N GLU A 60 16.38 3.05 2.08
CA GLU A 60 16.70 4.04 1.05
C GLU A 60 15.42 4.66 0.45
N ALA A 61 14.43 3.84 0.14
CA ALA A 61 13.13 4.28 -0.36
C ALA A 61 12.42 5.20 0.65
N LEU A 62 12.40 4.82 1.94
CA LEU A 62 11.84 5.64 3.01
C LEU A 62 12.54 7.01 3.09
N GLN A 63 13.88 7.04 3.07
CA GLN A 63 14.65 8.29 3.09
C GLN A 63 14.37 9.17 1.85
N ASN A 64 14.18 8.55 0.69
CA ASN A 64 13.83 9.27 -0.53
C ASN A 64 12.42 9.89 -0.44
N ILE A 65 11.43 9.15 0.10
CA ILE A 65 10.08 9.67 0.36
C ILE A 65 10.12 10.86 1.32
N VAL A 66 10.88 10.72 2.42
CA VAL A 66 11.08 11.79 3.42
C VAL A 66 11.66 13.04 2.77
N LYS A 67 12.65 12.87 1.90
CA LYS A 67 13.31 13.99 1.20
C LYS A 67 12.40 14.62 0.15
N GLU A 68 11.70 13.82 -0.64
CA GLU A 68 10.80 14.28 -1.71
C GLU A 68 9.66 15.15 -1.17
N ASN A 69 9.14 14.81 0.03
CA ASN A 69 8.01 15.49 0.63
C ASN A 69 8.41 16.50 1.74
N ASP A 70 9.72 16.73 1.96
CA ASP A 70 10.25 17.61 3.01
C ASP A 70 9.83 17.22 4.45
N TRP A 71 9.68 15.92 4.71
CA TRP A 71 9.25 15.41 6.04
C TRP A 71 10.39 15.18 7.03
N LYS A 72 11.61 15.66 6.75
CA LYS A 72 12.79 15.41 7.58
C LYS A 72 12.63 15.82 9.05
N ASN A 73 11.88 16.89 9.31
CA ASN A 73 11.66 17.45 10.65
C ASN A 73 10.27 17.14 11.21
N HIS A 74 9.47 16.33 10.51
CA HIS A 74 8.11 15.99 10.91
C HIS A 74 8.11 14.61 11.56
N PRO A 75 7.57 14.47 12.79
CA PRO A 75 7.48 13.17 13.43
C PRO A 75 6.45 12.29 12.71
N PHE A 76 6.74 11.00 12.62
CA PHE A 76 5.84 10.00 12.06
C PHE A 76 4.97 9.42 13.17
N PHE A 77 3.68 9.43 12.97
CA PHE A 77 2.73 8.77 13.84
C PHE A 77 2.81 7.27 13.63
N VAL A 78 3.11 6.52 14.70
CA VAL A 78 3.21 5.05 14.70
C VAL A 78 2.40 4.51 15.87
N LEU A 79 1.65 3.43 15.63
CA LEU A 79 0.88 2.73 16.67
C LEU A 79 1.50 1.37 17.01
N ASN A 80 2.32 0.80 16.14
CA ASN A 80 2.94 -0.49 16.30
C ASN A 80 4.40 -0.33 16.80
N PRO A 81 4.71 -0.70 18.07
CA PRO A 81 6.07 -0.59 18.60
C PRO A 81 7.10 -1.42 17.84
N MET A 82 6.70 -2.57 17.30
CA MET A 82 7.62 -3.42 16.50
C MET A 82 8.04 -2.72 15.19
N LEU A 83 7.14 -1.93 14.60
CA LEU A 83 7.47 -1.14 13.41
C LEU A 83 8.44 -0.02 13.77
N GLU A 84 8.20 0.67 14.88
CA GLU A 84 9.11 1.70 15.42
C GLU A 84 10.50 1.13 15.70
N GLU A 85 10.59 -0.02 16.38
CA GLU A 85 11.86 -0.70 16.66
C GLU A 85 12.59 -1.09 15.37
N ARG A 86 11.87 -1.66 14.39
CA ARG A 86 12.44 -2.09 13.11
C ARG A 86 13.07 -0.94 12.33
N PHE A 87 12.47 0.23 12.39
CA PHE A 87 12.93 1.44 11.70
C PHE A 87 13.66 2.44 12.62
N SER A 88 14.06 2.02 13.83
CA SER A 88 14.72 2.87 14.83
C SER A 88 16.06 3.46 14.38
N LYS A 89 16.72 2.82 13.40
CA LYS A 89 18.00 3.29 12.82
C LYS A 89 17.81 4.32 11.71
N GLU A 90 16.57 4.50 11.26
CA GLU A 90 16.26 5.47 10.21
C GLU A 90 16.26 6.90 10.77
N LYS A 91 16.57 7.87 9.90
CA LYS A 91 16.61 9.30 10.27
C LYS A 91 15.21 9.90 10.30
N VAL A 92 14.29 9.25 11.02
CA VAL A 92 12.92 9.71 11.25
C VAL A 92 12.61 9.69 12.73
N THR A 93 11.79 10.64 13.18
CA THR A 93 11.33 10.69 14.57
C THR A 93 9.94 10.09 14.65
N PHE A 94 9.68 9.24 15.64
CA PHE A 94 8.38 8.63 15.84
C PHE A 94 7.61 9.29 16.99
N THR A 95 6.28 9.28 16.90
CA THR A 95 5.37 9.79 17.93
C THR A 95 4.10 8.93 17.98
N ASN A 96 3.48 8.88 19.16
CA ASN A 96 2.17 8.25 19.35
C ASN A 96 1.01 9.26 19.27
N LYS A 97 1.28 10.52 18.88
CA LYS A 97 0.31 11.61 18.81
C LYS A 97 -0.01 11.96 17.35
N ALA A 98 -1.16 11.53 16.86
CA ALA A 98 -1.57 11.76 15.49
C ALA A 98 -1.67 13.25 15.10
N LYS A 99 -2.05 14.12 16.04
CA LYS A 99 -2.21 15.57 15.79
C LYS A 99 -0.89 16.33 15.63
N GLU A 100 0.21 15.75 16.08
CA GLU A 100 1.55 16.36 16.02
C GLU A 100 2.35 15.86 14.80
N SER A 101 1.73 15.03 13.94
CA SER A 101 2.41 14.36 12.83
C SER A 101 1.68 14.56 11.50
N GLU A 102 2.43 14.64 10.43
CA GLU A 102 1.92 14.74 9.07
C GLU A 102 1.85 13.38 8.35
N VAL A 103 2.52 12.38 8.88
CA VAL A 103 2.65 11.05 8.27
C VAL A 103 2.21 9.98 9.25
N PHE A 104 1.31 9.10 8.82
CA PHE A 104 0.99 7.87 9.52
C PHE A 104 1.80 6.73 8.91
N PHE A 105 2.71 6.14 9.70
CA PHE A 105 3.52 5.00 9.28
C PHE A 105 2.96 3.72 9.92
N THR A 106 2.54 2.76 9.11
CA THR A 106 1.84 1.58 9.57
C THR A 106 2.16 0.34 8.74
N THR A 107 1.59 -0.80 9.13
CA THR A 107 1.58 -2.06 8.39
C THR A 107 0.17 -2.36 7.88
N CYS A 108 -0.01 -3.51 7.25
CA CYS A 108 -1.33 -4.01 6.87
C CYS A 108 -1.48 -5.49 7.23
N GLU A 109 -2.72 -6.00 7.15
CA GLU A 109 -2.95 -7.45 7.22
C GLU A 109 -2.70 -8.09 5.85
N HIS A 110 -3.33 -7.58 4.80
CA HIS A 110 -3.21 -8.10 3.44
C HIS A 110 -3.31 -7.01 2.37
N LEU A 111 -2.74 -7.33 1.20
CA LEU A 111 -2.83 -6.57 -0.04
C LEU A 111 -3.75 -7.32 -0.99
N ILE A 112 -4.87 -6.70 -1.40
CA ILE A 112 -5.95 -7.36 -2.15
C ILE A 112 -5.78 -7.11 -3.66
N ALA A 113 -5.38 -8.14 -4.41
CA ALA A 113 -5.09 -8.03 -5.83
C ALA A 113 -6.32 -7.69 -6.68
N GLN A 114 -7.47 -8.25 -6.34
CA GLN A 114 -8.71 -8.10 -7.10
C GLN A 114 -9.10 -6.62 -7.34
N ASN A 115 -8.76 -5.73 -6.42
CA ASN A 115 -9.18 -4.33 -6.50
C ASN A 115 -8.11 -3.31 -6.06
N GLY A 116 -6.88 -3.76 -5.78
CA GLY A 116 -5.78 -2.89 -5.37
C GLY A 116 -6.00 -2.22 -4.01
N SER A 117 -6.77 -2.81 -3.12
CA SER A 117 -7.00 -2.26 -1.78
C SER A 117 -6.06 -2.88 -0.74
N ILE A 118 -5.86 -2.17 0.36
CA ILE A 118 -5.07 -2.60 1.51
C ILE A 118 -6.02 -2.96 2.65
N LEU A 119 -5.96 -4.19 3.16
CA LEU A 119 -6.76 -4.66 4.27
C LEU A 119 -6.06 -4.35 5.59
N VAL A 120 -6.73 -3.59 6.46
CA VAL A 120 -6.26 -3.18 7.78
C VAL A 120 -7.30 -3.50 8.84
N CYS A 121 -6.91 -3.49 10.10
CA CYS A 121 -7.79 -3.74 11.23
C CYS A 121 -7.39 -2.93 12.47
N SER A 122 -7.97 -3.22 13.63
CA SER A 122 -7.63 -2.54 14.89
C SER A 122 -6.16 -2.68 15.29
N ASN A 123 -5.43 -3.68 14.80
CA ASN A 123 -3.99 -3.81 15.07
C ASN A 123 -3.17 -2.69 14.41
N GLN A 124 -3.65 -2.14 13.28
CA GLN A 124 -3.01 -1.05 12.57
C GLN A 124 -3.58 0.32 12.93
N LEU A 125 -4.91 0.39 13.16
CA LEU A 125 -5.63 1.66 13.33
C LEU A 125 -6.03 1.93 14.78
N MET A 126 -5.99 0.90 15.67
CA MET A 126 -6.65 0.90 16.96
C MET A 126 -8.15 1.25 16.80
N GLU A 127 -8.65 2.24 17.56
CA GLU A 127 -10.03 2.74 17.48
C GLU A 127 -10.16 3.99 16.61
N LYS A 128 -9.06 4.42 15.95
CA LYS A 128 -9.07 5.65 15.14
C LYS A 128 -9.79 5.44 13.81
N LYS A 129 -10.57 6.45 13.45
CA LYS A 129 -11.16 6.55 12.13
C LYS A 129 -10.15 7.13 11.14
N LEU A 130 -10.33 6.86 9.85
CA LEU A 130 -9.40 7.35 8.81
C LEU A 130 -9.25 8.88 8.79
N ASN A 131 -10.32 9.62 9.09
CA ASN A 131 -10.28 11.08 9.16
C ASN A 131 -9.55 11.65 10.38
N GLU A 132 -9.25 10.81 11.38
CA GLU A 132 -8.45 11.18 12.57
C GLU A 132 -6.97 10.92 12.39
N LEU A 133 -6.59 10.28 11.26
CA LEU A 133 -5.21 9.98 10.90
C LEU A 133 -4.63 11.08 9.99
N PRO A 134 -3.31 11.27 9.98
CA PRO A 134 -2.63 12.15 9.04
C PRO A 134 -3.03 11.86 7.58
N ASP A 135 -2.96 12.88 6.73
CA ASP A 135 -3.32 12.77 5.32
C ASP A 135 -2.32 11.98 4.48
N ASN A 136 -1.10 11.87 4.97
CA ASN A 136 -0.07 11.06 4.34
C ASN A 136 0.08 9.75 5.09
N ILE A 137 0.03 8.64 4.35
CA ILE A 137 0.16 7.28 4.91
C ILE A 137 1.31 6.58 4.20
N ILE A 138 2.22 6.00 4.98
CA ILE A 138 3.21 5.04 4.49
C ILE A 138 2.84 3.69 5.06
N VAL A 139 2.64 2.70 4.19
CA VAL A 139 2.40 1.31 4.57
C VAL A 139 3.63 0.48 4.26
N PHE A 140 4.18 -0.18 5.27
CA PHE A 140 5.19 -1.22 5.09
C PHE A 140 4.50 -2.59 5.04
N ALA A 141 4.77 -3.34 3.97
CA ALA A 141 4.21 -4.67 3.75
C ALA A 141 5.25 -5.60 3.13
N THR A 142 4.93 -6.90 3.07
CA THR A 142 5.74 -7.92 2.41
C THR A 142 4.94 -8.65 1.33
N THR A 143 5.63 -9.26 0.37
CA THR A 143 5.00 -9.97 -0.75
C THR A 143 4.14 -11.14 -0.29
N SER A 144 4.47 -11.79 0.83
CA SER A 144 3.64 -12.86 1.45
C SER A 144 2.26 -12.39 1.93
N GLN A 145 2.04 -11.08 2.05
CA GLN A 145 0.74 -10.50 2.43
C GLN A 145 -0.22 -10.34 1.24
N LEU A 146 0.24 -10.59 0.00
CA LEU A 146 -0.61 -10.55 -1.18
C LEU A 146 -1.64 -11.67 -1.14
N VAL A 147 -2.88 -11.33 -1.50
CA VAL A 147 -4.00 -12.27 -1.64
C VAL A 147 -4.87 -11.89 -2.82
N GLU A 148 -5.52 -12.88 -3.43
CA GLU A 148 -6.36 -12.64 -4.59
C GLU A 148 -7.58 -11.79 -4.27
N SER A 149 -8.27 -12.08 -3.15
CA SER A 149 -9.55 -11.44 -2.81
C SER A 149 -9.67 -11.07 -1.33
N ILE A 150 -10.61 -10.18 -1.02
CA ILE A 150 -10.97 -9.83 0.38
C ILE A 150 -11.38 -11.09 1.15
N GLY A 151 -12.15 -12.01 0.52
CA GLY A 151 -12.58 -13.26 1.15
C GLY A 151 -11.40 -14.14 1.57
N GLU A 152 -10.34 -14.22 0.76
CA GLU A 152 -9.11 -14.91 1.13
C GLU A 152 -8.40 -14.23 2.29
N GLY A 153 -8.26 -12.90 2.25
CA GLY A 153 -7.66 -12.12 3.33
C GLY A 153 -8.38 -12.33 4.66
N LEU A 154 -9.72 -12.29 4.67
CA LEU A 154 -10.52 -12.55 5.87
C LEU A 154 -10.34 -13.98 6.40
N LYS A 155 -10.24 -14.99 5.52
CA LYS A 155 -9.93 -16.38 5.92
C LYS A 155 -8.55 -16.47 6.56
N LYS A 156 -7.52 -15.81 6.00
CA LYS A 156 -6.17 -15.77 6.57
C LYS A 156 -6.15 -15.06 7.93
N ILE A 157 -6.86 -13.94 8.09
CA ILE A 157 -7.03 -13.25 9.38
C ILE A 157 -7.67 -14.20 10.41
N LYS A 158 -8.78 -14.86 10.06
CA LYS A 158 -9.44 -15.82 10.96
C LYS A 158 -8.51 -16.97 11.37
N LYS A 159 -7.72 -17.50 10.42
CA LYS A 159 -6.73 -18.55 10.72
C LYS A 159 -5.62 -18.07 11.62
N LYS A 160 -5.09 -16.83 11.39
CA LYS A 160 -3.98 -16.24 12.15
C LYS A 160 -4.37 -15.93 13.60
N TYR A 161 -5.55 -15.37 13.81
CA TYR A 161 -5.98 -14.86 15.12
C TYR A 161 -6.91 -15.78 15.89
N GLY A 162 -7.47 -16.81 15.25
CA GLY A 162 -8.33 -17.81 15.90
C GLY A 162 -9.54 -17.18 16.60
N HIS A 163 -9.58 -17.23 17.92
CA HIS A 163 -10.66 -16.68 18.74
C HIS A 163 -10.49 -15.17 19.03
N SER A 164 -9.31 -14.60 18.78
CA SER A 164 -8.99 -13.19 19.07
C SER A 164 -8.97 -12.35 17.78
N ILE A 165 -9.99 -12.50 16.94
CA ILE A 165 -10.09 -11.77 15.67
C ILE A 165 -10.09 -10.26 15.95
N PRO A 166 -9.21 -9.47 15.29
CA PRO A 166 -9.16 -8.02 15.49
C PRO A 166 -10.46 -7.35 15.04
N ALA A 167 -10.84 -6.28 15.71
CA ALA A 167 -11.99 -5.47 15.36
C ALA A 167 -11.68 -4.53 14.17
N ASN A 168 -12.70 -3.82 13.68
CA ASN A 168 -12.57 -2.75 12.69
C ASN A 168 -11.82 -3.15 11.43
N ILE A 169 -12.07 -4.38 10.91
CA ILE A 169 -11.48 -4.82 9.65
C ILE A 169 -12.07 -3.97 8.52
N THR A 170 -11.21 -3.25 7.81
CA THR A 170 -11.61 -2.36 6.72
C THR A 170 -10.59 -2.35 5.59
N THR A 171 -10.93 -1.78 4.45
CA THR A 171 -10.04 -1.62 3.31
C THR A 171 -9.76 -0.17 3.01
N LEU A 172 -8.50 0.14 2.69
CA LEU A 172 -8.06 1.41 2.14
C LEU A 172 -7.99 1.25 0.62
N LYS A 173 -8.74 2.03 -0.15
CA LYS A 173 -8.81 1.84 -1.60
C LYS A 173 -8.62 3.12 -2.42
N HIS A 174 -9.24 4.21 -2.05
CA HIS A 174 -9.16 5.45 -2.82
C HIS A 174 -8.06 6.34 -2.25
N PHE A 175 -7.04 6.61 -3.05
CA PHE A 175 -5.88 7.40 -2.68
C PHE A 175 -5.85 8.69 -3.49
N ARG A 176 -5.18 9.74 -2.99
CA ARG A 176 -5.02 10.99 -3.72
C ARG A 176 -4.00 10.79 -4.84
N ALA A 177 -4.43 10.92 -6.09
CA ALA A 177 -3.52 10.98 -7.22
C ALA A 177 -2.71 12.28 -7.18
N THR A 178 -1.43 12.22 -7.58
CA THR A 178 -0.52 13.39 -7.58
C THR A 178 -0.93 14.49 -8.58
N ASN A 179 -1.85 14.20 -9.51
CA ASN A 179 -2.36 15.13 -10.51
C ASN A 179 -3.80 15.53 -10.18
N GLU A 180 -3.96 16.61 -9.44
CA GLU A 180 -5.25 17.25 -9.14
C GLU A 180 -5.81 17.97 -10.38
N ASN A 181 -6.32 17.26 -11.37
CA ASN A 181 -7.15 17.83 -12.44
C ASN A 181 -8.43 17.03 -12.73
N SER A 182 -8.84 16.15 -11.82
CA SER A 182 -10.14 15.50 -11.93
C SER A 182 -11.14 16.21 -11.00
N ASN A 183 -11.99 17.06 -11.59
CA ASN A 183 -13.25 17.54 -11.01
C ASN A 183 -14.24 16.37 -10.83
N ASP A 184 -13.84 15.34 -10.13
CA ASP A 184 -14.70 14.19 -9.86
C ASP A 184 -15.50 14.45 -8.57
N PHE A 185 -16.65 15.12 -8.75
CA PHE A 185 -17.63 15.43 -7.71
C PHE A 185 -18.27 14.19 -7.05
N LEU A 186 -17.86 12.97 -7.45
CA LEU A 186 -18.45 11.71 -6.97
C LEU A 186 -17.77 11.09 -5.75
N THR A 187 -16.70 11.69 -5.23
CA THR A 187 -16.03 11.21 -4.01
C THR A 187 -16.58 11.87 -2.73
N TYR A 188 -17.89 12.00 -2.64
CA TYR A 188 -18.52 12.46 -1.42
C TYR A 188 -18.31 11.43 -0.30
N GLY A 189 -17.41 11.74 0.65
CA GLY A 189 -17.26 11.01 1.92
C GLY A 189 -16.04 10.15 2.11
N SER A 190 -15.17 9.94 1.12
CA SER A 190 -13.87 9.28 1.32
C SER A 190 -12.77 10.33 1.43
N SER A 191 -12.16 10.46 2.60
CA SER A 191 -10.94 11.22 2.77
C SER A 191 -9.84 10.54 1.92
N SER A 192 -9.55 11.09 0.73
CA SER A 192 -8.50 10.56 -0.13
C SER A 192 -7.14 10.83 0.52
N LYS A 193 -6.49 9.79 1.03
CA LYS A 193 -5.16 9.87 1.64
C LYS A 193 -4.09 9.76 0.56
N ASN A 194 -2.98 10.49 0.74
CA ASN A 194 -1.78 10.26 -0.04
C ASN A 194 -1.07 9.01 0.51
N LEU A 195 -0.97 7.94 -0.27
CA LEU A 195 -0.49 6.67 0.23
C LEU A 195 0.72 6.15 -0.55
N TYR A 196 1.80 5.87 0.18
CA TYR A 196 2.98 5.15 -0.27
C TYR A 196 2.95 3.72 0.27
N LEU A 197 3.16 2.74 -0.58
CA LEU A 197 3.35 1.34 -0.21
C LEU A 197 4.81 0.96 -0.42
N LEU A 198 5.51 0.65 0.67
CA LEU A 198 6.84 0.02 0.67
C LEU A 198 6.65 -1.49 0.75
N LEU A 199 6.89 -2.20 -0.34
CA LEU A 199 6.72 -3.65 -0.44
C LEU A 199 8.07 -4.34 -0.46
N LEU A 200 8.35 -5.12 0.58
CA LEU A 200 9.54 -5.94 0.70
C LEU A 200 9.30 -7.34 0.13
N GLU A 201 10.23 -7.82 -0.69
CA GLU A 201 10.28 -9.23 -1.11
C GLU A 201 10.64 -10.13 0.08
N ASP A 202 9.81 -11.14 0.36
CA ASP A 202 10.02 -12.10 1.45
C ASP A 202 9.64 -13.56 1.07
N LEU A 203 9.48 -13.83 -0.23
CA LEU A 203 9.13 -15.15 -0.77
C LEU A 203 10.33 -15.85 -1.43
#